data_b57a7fea25ba96e3b1fdddfc3fa01403
#
_entry.id   b57a7fea25ba96e3b1fdddfc3fa01403
#
_cell.length_a   1.000
_cell.length_b   1.000
_cell.length_c   1.000
_cell.angle_alpha   90.00
_cell.angle_beta   90.00
_cell.angle_gamma   90.00
#
_symmetry.space_group_name_H-M   'P 1'
#
loop_
_entity.id
_entity.type
_entity.pdbx_description
1 polymer ?
#
loop_
_entity_poly.entity_id
_entity_poly.type
_entity_poly.pdbx_seq_one_letter_code
_entity_poly.pdbx_strand_id
1 'polypeptide(L)'
;MVSCCRLGKKDEVPVMRFFDTNLLVYAVDPRDVRKQKIAAELLAHAMDINHDGAISIQVLSEFANTLLNKFHVSEERIEAYVSFFYPLLLTEVTVDMVRCALYVEKEYGIQYSDALIVAAAERLGCHEIITEDLNDGQMYRGMIAVNPFK
;
A
#
# COMPACT_ATOMS: atom_id res chain seq x y z
N MET A 1 -12.01 13.98 32.63
CA MET A 1 -13.03 14.78 32.04
C MET A 1 -12.49 15.63 30.90
N VAL A 2 -13.09 15.49 29.82
CA VAL A 2 -12.57 15.95 28.56
C VAL A 2 -12.91 17.40 28.35
N SER A 3 -11.90 18.21 28.21
CA SER A 3 -12.08 19.51 27.63
C SER A 3 -12.35 19.37 26.14
N CYS A 4 -13.55 19.51 25.74
CA CYS A 4 -13.99 19.48 24.35
C CYS A 4 -13.76 20.78 23.60
N CYS A 5 -12.99 21.68 24.13
CA CYS A 5 -12.73 22.95 23.49
C CYS A 5 -11.45 22.92 22.64
N ARG A 6 -11.47 22.13 21.58
CA ARG A 6 -10.75 22.48 20.36
C ARG A 6 -11.76 22.83 19.28
N LEU A 7 -12.32 23.99 19.45
CA LEU A 7 -12.95 24.72 18.37
C LEU A 7 -11.83 25.22 17.46
N GLY A 8 -11.74 24.67 16.27
CA GLY A 8 -10.89 25.26 15.28
C GLY A 8 -9.93 24.27 14.61
N LYS A 9 -10.36 23.74 13.59
CA LYS A 9 -9.98 22.87 12.49
C LYS A 9 -10.80 21.59 12.64
N LYS A 10 -11.66 21.36 11.68
CA LYS A 10 -12.13 20.01 11.40
C LYS A 10 -10.85 19.21 11.29
N ASP A 11 -10.62 18.32 12.26
CA ASP A 11 -9.59 17.29 12.12
C ASP A 11 -10.03 16.48 10.89
N GLU A 12 -9.54 16.88 9.72
CA GLU A 12 -9.63 16.04 8.54
C GLU A 12 -8.87 14.80 8.92
N VAL A 13 -9.59 13.70 9.11
CA VAL A 13 -8.99 12.38 9.30
C VAL A 13 -8.08 12.19 8.09
N PRO A 14 -6.75 12.01 8.29
CA PRO A 14 -5.85 11.87 7.16
C PRO A 14 -6.32 10.71 6.30
N VAL A 15 -6.40 10.94 4.98
CA VAL A 15 -6.77 9.91 4.01
C VAL A 15 -5.66 8.88 3.98
N MET A 16 -5.87 7.75 4.65
CA MET A 16 -4.91 6.64 4.64
C MET A 16 -4.87 5.99 3.26
N ARG A 17 -3.67 5.80 2.74
CA ARG A 17 -3.40 5.22 1.44
C ARG A 17 -2.65 3.90 1.59
N PHE A 18 -3.20 2.85 1.04
CA PHE A 18 -2.54 1.55 0.96
C PHE A 18 -1.70 1.46 -0.31
N PHE A 19 -0.45 1.09 -0.18
CA PHE A 19 0.46 0.92 -1.32
C PHE A 19 0.62 -0.56 -1.69
N ASP A 20 0.32 -0.88 -2.94
CA ASP A 20 0.56 -2.21 -3.49
C ASP A 20 2.05 -2.43 -3.75
N THR A 21 2.43 -3.68 -3.89
CA THR A 21 3.82 -4.13 -4.10
C THR A 21 4.51 -3.42 -5.25
N ASN A 22 3.79 -3.20 -6.37
CA ASN A 22 4.39 -2.56 -7.55
C ASN A 22 4.92 -1.16 -7.25
N LEU A 23 4.30 -0.39 -6.35
CA LEU A 23 4.78 0.93 -5.95
C LEU A 23 6.14 0.84 -5.25
N LEU A 24 6.32 -0.12 -4.35
CA LEU A 24 7.59 -0.32 -3.66
C LEU A 24 8.69 -0.77 -4.63
N VAL A 25 8.36 -1.67 -5.55
CA VAL A 25 9.30 -2.16 -6.56
C VAL A 25 9.72 -1.02 -7.49
N TYR A 26 8.79 -0.24 -8.03
CA TYR A 26 9.15 0.89 -8.90
C TYR A 26 9.99 1.94 -8.20
N ALA A 27 9.74 2.20 -6.93
CA ALA A 27 10.51 3.18 -6.16
C ALA A 27 12.02 2.90 -6.12
N VAL A 28 12.42 1.65 -6.27
CA VAL A 28 13.83 1.21 -6.23
C VAL A 28 14.35 0.66 -7.57
N ASP A 29 13.49 0.58 -8.59
CA ASP A 29 13.84 0.04 -9.90
C ASP A 29 14.24 1.17 -10.87
N PRO A 30 15.53 1.26 -11.28
CA PRO A 30 16.01 2.34 -12.16
C PRO A 30 15.66 2.15 -13.65
N ARG A 31 15.05 1.03 -14.03
CA ARG A 31 14.78 0.72 -15.44
C ARG A 31 13.67 1.57 -16.05
N ASP A 32 12.70 2.01 -15.23
CA ASP A 32 11.69 2.99 -15.62
C ASP A 32 11.82 4.24 -14.74
N VAL A 33 12.58 5.20 -15.22
CA VAL A 33 12.89 6.43 -14.48
C VAL A 33 11.65 7.23 -14.13
N ARG A 34 10.66 7.28 -15.01
CA ARG A 34 9.40 8.00 -14.76
C ARG A 34 8.61 7.37 -13.63
N LYS A 35 8.40 6.07 -13.68
CA LYS A 35 7.67 5.34 -12.61
C LYS A 35 8.45 5.35 -11.31
N GLN A 36 9.76 5.21 -11.35
CA GLN A 36 10.61 5.30 -10.16
C GLN A 36 10.43 6.62 -9.44
N LYS A 37 10.49 7.73 -10.17
CA LYS A 37 10.33 9.06 -9.60
C LYS A 37 8.95 9.24 -8.95
N ILE A 38 7.89 8.87 -9.66
CA ILE A 38 6.50 8.97 -9.15
C ILE A 38 6.33 8.13 -7.88
N ALA A 39 6.72 6.88 -7.91
CA ALA A 39 6.58 5.96 -6.78
C ALA A 39 7.41 6.41 -5.58
N ALA A 40 8.67 6.80 -5.78
CA ALA A 40 9.55 7.27 -4.71
C ALA A 40 9.01 8.54 -4.05
N GLU A 41 8.51 9.50 -4.81
CA GLU A 41 7.93 10.74 -4.28
C GLU A 41 6.65 10.45 -3.48
N LEU A 42 5.77 9.60 -3.97
CA LEU A 42 4.54 9.23 -3.26
C LEU A 42 4.84 8.55 -1.92
N LEU A 43 5.76 7.60 -1.92
CA LEU A 43 6.14 6.87 -0.70
C LEU A 43 6.86 7.79 0.28
N ALA A 44 7.77 8.64 -0.19
CA ALA A 44 8.47 9.59 0.68
C ALA A 44 7.48 10.56 1.35
N HIS A 45 6.52 11.11 0.62
CA HIS A 45 5.49 11.98 1.19
C HIS A 45 4.62 11.22 2.21
N ALA A 46 4.25 9.99 1.92
CA ALA A 46 3.43 9.17 2.81
C ALA A 46 4.16 8.81 4.12
N MET A 47 5.48 8.61 4.06
CA MET A 47 6.30 8.25 5.23
C MET A 47 6.74 9.47 6.04
N ASP A 48 7.24 10.50 5.37
CA ASP A 48 8.00 11.57 6.03
C ASP A 48 7.17 12.82 6.31
N ILE A 49 6.14 13.08 5.50
CA ILE A 49 5.35 14.32 5.57
C ILE A 49 3.96 14.06 6.11
N ASN A 50 3.20 13.21 5.44
CA ASN A 50 1.78 13.01 5.75
C ASN A 50 1.53 11.94 6.80
N HIS A 51 2.45 10.97 6.95
CA HIS A 51 2.30 9.78 7.80
C HIS A 51 0.96 9.05 7.54
N ASP A 52 0.59 8.94 6.26
CA ASP A 52 -0.69 8.40 5.80
C ASP A 52 -0.56 7.16 4.91
N GLY A 53 0.61 6.55 4.86
CA GLY A 53 0.89 5.36 4.08
C GLY A 53 0.75 4.07 4.87
N ALA A 54 0.22 3.03 4.23
CA ALA A 54 0.03 1.71 4.81
C ALA A 54 0.41 0.61 3.81
N ILE A 55 0.88 -0.50 4.33
CA ILE A 55 1.18 -1.73 3.60
C ILE A 55 0.82 -2.95 4.45
N SER A 56 0.90 -4.15 3.86
CA SER A 56 0.79 -5.41 4.58
C SER A 56 2.10 -6.20 4.54
N ILE A 57 2.21 -7.21 5.38
CA ILE A 57 3.32 -8.18 5.32
C ILE A 57 3.37 -8.89 3.97
N GLN A 58 2.21 -9.16 3.34
CA GLN A 58 2.16 -9.67 1.97
C GLN A 58 2.94 -8.77 1.01
N VAL A 59 2.71 -7.46 1.05
CA VAL A 59 3.40 -6.48 0.20
C VAL A 59 4.91 -6.53 0.42
N LEU A 60 5.37 -6.54 1.67
CA LEU A 60 6.81 -6.66 1.95
C LEU A 60 7.40 -7.98 1.47
N SER A 61 6.67 -9.08 1.64
CA SER A 61 7.11 -10.41 1.20
C SER A 61 7.21 -10.50 -0.32
N GLU A 62 6.22 -10.00 -1.03
CA GLU A 62 6.24 -9.96 -2.50
C GLU A 62 7.33 -9.02 -3.04
N PHE A 63 7.54 -7.90 -2.38
CA PHE A 63 8.62 -6.96 -2.69
C PHE A 63 10.00 -7.64 -2.55
N ALA A 64 10.27 -8.24 -1.40
CA ALA A 64 11.53 -8.95 -1.16
C ALA A 64 11.76 -10.09 -2.16
N ASN A 65 10.73 -10.89 -2.40
CA ASN A 65 10.81 -11.99 -3.36
C ASN A 65 11.07 -11.52 -4.80
N THR A 66 10.44 -10.43 -5.22
CA THR A 66 10.64 -9.84 -6.54
C THR A 66 12.07 -9.34 -6.72
N LEU A 67 12.60 -8.62 -5.74
CA LEU A 67 13.97 -8.11 -5.80
C LEU A 67 15.00 -9.25 -5.78
N LEU A 68 14.79 -10.25 -4.95
CA LEU A 68 15.70 -11.38 -4.80
C LEU A 68 15.75 -12.26 -6.07
N ASN A 69 14.57 -12.69 -6.53
CA ASN A 69 14.48 -13.74 -7.55
C ASN A 69 14.33 -13.20 -8.98
N LYS A 70 13.76 -12.01 -9.16
CA LYS A 70 13.58 -11.42 -10.48
C LYS A 70 14.69 -10.44 -10.83
N PHE A 71 15.16 -9.65 -9.89
CA PHE A 71 16.17 -8.62 -10.14
C PHE A 71 17.55 -8.95 -9.57
N HIS A 72 17.69 -10.08 -8.88
CA HIS A 72 18.96 -10.55 -8.31
C HIS A 72 19.66 -9.52 -7.42
N VAL A 73 18.89 -8.78 -6.65
CA VAL A 73 19.40 -7.82 -5.65
C VAL A 73 19.90 -8.61 -4.43
N SER A 74 20.99 -8.15 -3.82
CA SER A 74 21.54 -8.81 -2.63
C SER A 74 20.62 -8.71 -1.43
N GLU A 75 20.71 -9.70 -0.55
CA GLU A 75 19.93 -9.77 0.68
C GLU A 75 20.16 -8.53 1.56
N GLU A 76 21.38 -8.05 1.66
CA GLU A 76 21.74 -6.87 2.47
C GLU A 76 21.06 -5.61 1.94
N ARG A 77 20.95 -5.45 0.63
CA ARG A 77 20.26 -4.31 0.02
C ARG A 77 18.75 -4.41 0.22
N ILE A 78 18.19 -5.61 0.09
CA ILE A 78 16.76 -5.85 0.32
C ILE A 78 16.42 -5.55 1.77
N GLU A 79 17.22 -6.02 2.73
CA GLU A 79 17.03 -5.73 4.16
C GLU A 79 17.05 -4.22 4.43
N ALA A 80 17.96 -3.48 3.80
CA ALA A 80 18.01 -2.03 3.92
C ALA A 80 16.74 -1.36 3.38
N TYR A 81 16.18 -1.83 2.26
CA TYR A 81 14.91 -1.32 1.74
C TYR A 81 13.74 -1.65 2.65
N VAL A 82 13.68 -2.87 3.19
CA VAL A 82 12.63 -3.26 4.14
C VAL A 82 12.66 -2.36 5.38
N SER A 83 13.86 -2.08 5.90
CA SER A 83 14.04 -1.15 7.03
C SER A 83 13.62 0.28 6.66
N PHE A 84 13.85 0.70 5.43
CA PHE A 84 13.46 2.02 4.93
C PHE A 84 11.93 2.22 4.93
N PHE A 85 11.15 1.17 4.66
CA PHE A 85 9.69 1.22 4.66
C PHE A 85 9.05 1.11 6.04
N TYR A 86 9.84 1.00 7.10
CA TYR A 86 9.35 0.85 8.48
C TYR A 86 8.39 1.96 8.95
N PRO A 87 8.46 3.23 8.48
CA PRO A 87 7.50 4.26 8.86
C PRO A 87 6.07 4.06 8.32
N LEU A 88 5.87 3.15 7.36
CA LEU A 88 4.52 2.83 6.88
C LEU A 88 3.74 2.04 7.94
N LEU A 89 2.45 2.31 8.04
CA LEU A 89 1.55 1.50 8.86
C LEU A 89 1.49 0.08 8.30
N LEU A 90 1.71 -0.92 9.15
CA LEU A 90 1.86 -2.30 8.74
C LEU A 90 0.78 -3.18 9.35
N THR A 91 0.18 -4.06 8.56
CA THR A 91 -0.68 -5.14 9.04
C THR A 91 -0.14 -6.52 8.68
N GLU A 92 -0.28 -7.43 9.61
CA GLU A 92 -0.08 -8.86 9.34
C GLU A 92 -1.22 -9.41 8.47
N VAL A 93 -0.95 -10.52 7.79
CA VAL A 93 -2.00 -11.27 7.08
C VAL A 93 -2.67 -12.22 8.08
N THR A 94 -3.92 -11.96 8.40
CA THR A 94 -4.71 -12.74 9.36
C THR A 94 -5.61 -13.75 8.65
N VAL A 95 -6.10 -14.73 9.40
CA VAL A 95 -7.09 -15.70 8.88
C VAL A 95 -8.35 -14.99 8.39
N ASP A 96 -8.80 -13.96 9.10
CA ASP A 96 -9.99 -13.20 8.70
C ASP A 96 -9.78 -12.42 7.40
N MET A 97 -8.56 -11.93 7.16
CA MET A 97 -8.22 -11.31 5.87
C MET A 97 -8.25 -12.32 4.72
N VAL A 98 -7.77 -13.54 4.95
CA VAL A 98 -7.84 -14.62 3.95
C VAL A 98 -9.31 -14.94 3.62
N ARG A 99 -10.16 -15.06 4.63
CA ARG A 99 -11.60 -15.26 4.43
C ARG A 99 -12.24 -14.10 3.67
N CYS A 100 -11.94 -12.88 4.05
CA CYS A 100 -12.44 -11.67 3.37
C CYS A 100 -12.00 -11.66 1.90
N ALA A 101 -10.74 -11.97 1.62
CA ALA A 101 -10.19 -11.99 0.26
C ALA A 101 -10.94 -12.98 -0.67
N LEU A 102 -11.39 -14.12 -0.16
CA LEU A 102 -12.18 -15.07 -0.94
C LEU A 102 -13.50 -14.45 -1.43
N TYR A 103 -14.16 -13.65 -0.58
CA TYR A 103 -15.39 -12.96 -0.96
C TYR A 103 -15.12 -11.77 -1.89
N VAL A 104 -14.05 -11.03 -1.65
CA VAL A 104 -13.62 -9.90 -2.49
C VAL A 104 -13.28 -10.39 -3.91
N GLU A 105 -12.54 -11.50 -4.04
CA GLU A 105 -12.26 -12.13 -5.33
C GLU A 105 -13.54 -12.41 -6.11
N LYS A 106 -14.50 -13.03 -5.45
CA LYS A 106 -15.79 -13.39 -6.06
C LYS A 106 -16.62 -12.14 -6.42
N GLU A 107 -16.65 -11.16 -5.52
CA GLU A 107 -17.45 -9.94 -5.67
C GLU A 107 -16.98 -9.08 -6.85
N TYR A 108 -15.67 -8.94 -7.01
CA TYR A 108 -15.08 -8.05 -8.01
C TYR A 108 -14.48 -8.77 -9.23
N GLY A 109 -14.35 -10.09 -9.19
CA GLY A 109 -13.75 -10.87 -10.27
C GLY A 109 -12.25 -10.56 -10.47
N ILE A 110 -11.54 -10.25 -9.40
CA ILE A 110 -10.10 -9.97 -9.40
C ILE A 110 -9.29 -11.17 -8.93
N GLN A 111 -7.98 -11.15 -9.13
CA GLN A 111 -7.11 -12.23 -8.63
C GLN A 111 -7.06 -12.23 -7.10
N TYR A 112 -6.86 -13.41 -6.53
CA TYR A 112 -6.81 -13.57 -5.06
C TYR A 112 -5.75 -12.70 -4.40
N SER A 113 -4.57 -12.56 -4.99
CA SER A 113 -3.51 -11.70 -4.46
C SER A 113 -3.95 -10.23 -4.36
N ASP A 114 -4.68 -9.74 -5.37
CA ASP A 114 -5.25 -8.38 -5.36
C ASP A 114 -6.41 -8.27 -4.36
N ALA A 115 -7.21 -9.32 -4.25
CA ALA A 115 -8.28 -9.39 -3.25
C ALA A 115 -7.73 -9.32 -1.81
N LEU A 116 -6.60 -9.94 -1.56
CA LEU A 116 -5.92 -9.87 -0.25
C LEU A 116 -5.37 -8.46 0.03
N ILE A 117 -4.91 -7.75 -0.97
CA ILE A 117 -4.55 -6.31 -0.88
C ILE A 117 -5.78 -5.47 -0.47
N VAL A 118 -6.92 -5.69 -1.11
CA VAL A 118 -8.18 -5.01 -0.77
C VAL A 118 -8.58 -5.31 0.68
N ALA A 119 -8.51 -6.56 1.11
CA ALA A 119 -8.83 -6.97 2.48
C ALA A 119 -7.91 -6.31 3.51
N ALA A 120 -6.61 -6.22 3.22
CA ALA A 120 -5.64 -5.56 4.08
C ALA A 120 -5.90 -4.05 4.20
N ALA A 121 -6.16 -3.39 3.09
CA ALA A 121 -6.46 -1.96 3.04
C ALA A 121 -7.76 -1.63 3.82
N GLU A 122 -8.79 -2.45 3.68
CA GLU A 122 -10.04 -2.33 4.43
C GLU A 122 -9.80 -2.46 5.94
N ARG A 123 -9.02 -3.46 6.36
CA ARG A 123 -8.68 -3.68 7.77
C ARG A 123 -7.95 -2.50 8.40
N LEU A 124 -7.09 -1.84 7.65
CA LEU A 124 -6.35 -0.67 8.13
C LEU A 124 -7.14 0.64 8.04
N GLY A 125 -8.38 0.59 7.56
CA GLY A 125 -9.22 1.79 7.42
C GLY A 125 -8.73 2.73 6.32
N CYS A 126 -8.07 2.21 5.29
CA CYS A 126 -7.60 3.02 4.16
C CYS A 126 -8.77 3.53 3.32
N HIS A 127 -8.55 4.65 2.63
CA HIS A 127 -9.51 5.27 1.72
C HIS A 127 -9.12 5.09 0.26
N GLU A 128 -7.84 4.89 0.02
CA GLU A 128 -7.28 4.71 -1.31
C GLU A 128 -6.38 3.48 -1.35
N ILE A 129 -6.36 2.81 -2.50
CA ILE A 129 -5.39 1.76 -2.83
C ILE A 129 -4.58 2.25 -4.02
N ILE A 130 -3.30 2.50 -3.80
CA ILE A 130 -2.38 2.97 -4.84
C ILE A 130 -1.77 1.75 -5.52
N THR A 131 -2.17 1.53 -6.76
CA THR A 131 -1.81 0.33 -7.54
C THR A 131 -2.00 0.55 -9.02
N GLU A 132 -1.25 -0.16 -9.86
CA GLU A 132 -1.51 -0.22 -11.31
C GLU A 132 -2.31 -1.46 -11.73
N ASP A 133 -2.57 -2.41 -10.82
CA ASP A 133 -3.16 -3.70 -11.14
C ASP A 133 -4.70 -3.73 -11.04
N LEU A 134 -5.29 -2.83 -10.28
CA LEU A 134 -6.73 -2.66 -10.19
C LEU A 134 -7.23 -1.60 -11.18
N ASN A 135 -8.54 -1.59 -11.42
CA ASN A 135 -9.14 -0.59 -12.32
C ASN A 135 -9.08 0.81 -11.67
N ASP A 136 -8.37 1.72 -12.32
CA ASP A 136 -8.23 3.09 -11.88
C ASP A 136 -9.60 3.78 -11.74
N GLY A 137 -9.84 4.37 -10.58
CA GLY A 137 -11.09 5.04 -10.26
C GLY A 137 -12.22 4.13 -9.78
N GLN A 138 -12.05 2.80 -9.82
CA GLN A 138 -13.07 1.88 -9.31
C GLN A 138 -13.04 1.83 -7.78
N MET A 139 -14.24 1.70 -7.20
CA MET A 139 -14.41 1.48 -5.76
C MET A 139 -14.31 0.00 -5.43
N TYR A 140 -13.50 -0.33 -4.42
CA TYR A 140 -13.37 -1.66 -3.83
C TYR A 140 -13.64 -1.55 -2.32
N ARG A 141 -14.75 -2.10 -1.87
CA ARG A 141 -15.10 -2.07 -0.43
C ARG A 141 -15.02 -0.66 0.20
N GLY A 142 -15.47 0.37 -0.54
CA GLY A 142 -15.45 1.75 -0.08
C GLY A 142 -14.11 2.49 -0.25
N MET A 143 -13.11 1.83 -0.81
CA MET A 143 -11.81 2.43 -1.14
C MET A 143 -11.69 2.64 -2.64
N ILE A 144 -11.13 3.76 -3.06
CA ILE A 144 -10.88 4.03 -4.48
C ILE A 144 -9.50 3.53 -4.90
N ALA A 145 -9.45 2.79 -6.01
CA ALA A 145 -8.18 2.42 -6.63
C ALA A 145 -7.63 3.59 -7.44
N VAL A 146 -6.36 3.89 -7.24
CA VAL A 146 -5.67 5.00 -7.93
C VAL A 146 -4.40 4.46 -8.60
N ASN A 147 -4.33 4.60 -9.91
CA ASN A 147 -3.11 4.32 -10.67
C ASN A 147 -2.33 5.64 -10.83
N PRO A 148 -1.20 5.81 -10.13
CA PRO A 148 -0.46 7.06 -10.13
C PRO A 148 0.36 7.27 -11.41
N PHE A 149 0.44 6.25 -12.26
CA PHE A 149 1.26 6.27 -13.48
C PHE A 149 0.49 6.69 -14.74
N LYS A 150 -0.81 6.87 -14.62
CA LYS A 150 -1.65 7.41 -15.69
C LYS A 150 -1.54 8.91 -15.84
#